data_c1f976784a60af9ad6eaff74d83c1941
#
_entry.id   c1f976784a60af9ad6eaff74d83c1941
#
_cell.length_a   1.000
_cell.length_b   1.000
_cell.length_c   1.000
_cell.angle_alpha   90.00
_cell.angle_beta   90.00
_cell.angle_gamma   90.00
#
_symmetry.space_group_name_H-M   'P 1'
#
loop_
_entity.id
_entity.type
_entity.pdbx_description
1 polymer ?
#
loop_
_entity_poly.entity_id
_entity_poly.type
_entity_poly.pdbx_seq_one_letter_code
_entity_poly.pdbx_strand_id
1 'polypeptide(L)'
;MRFLFRVIFSVALLVFGIMFLGRSHAEAAPLWSLKNDQSKVGFVAKQSGAEIPGVFEQYQAEIAFHPQELSNSHIRVEIATESVNTQSGDRDKLIRSNAFFDTAAHPKAIFEATTFEQLSPDSFIAHGSLTMRGVTKEIDLPFQASVEGDELRAQGEAEVSRLDYGIGNGQWLDTAVIGEMVRITFVIEGVATK
;
A
#
# COMPACT_ATOMS: atom_id res chain seq x y z
N MET A 1 89.28 21.78 20.50
CA MET A 1 88.16 21.47 21.40
C MET A 1 86.96 21.34 20.52
N ARG A 2 86.44 20.10 20.40
CA ARG A 2 85.45 19.70 19.38
C ARG A 2 84.03 19.70 20.00
N PHE A 3 83.10 20.46 19.45
CA PHE A 3 81.72 20.39 19.78
C PHE A 3 80.98 19.72 18.64
N LEU A 4 80.40 18.54 18.98
CA LEU A 4 79.58 17.71 18.11
C LEU A 4 78.13 18.19 18.22
N PHE A 5 77.56 18.71 17.12
CA PHE A 5 76.14 19.00 17.00
C PHE A 5 75.36 17.75 16.50
N ARG A 6 74.57 17.21 17.36
CA ARG A 6 73.59 16.14 16.99
C ARG A 6 72.29 16.79 16.50
N VAL A 7 72.04 16.66 15.21
CA VAL A 7 70.76 17.02 14.64
C VAL A 7 69.83 15.82 14.78
N ILE A 8 68.73 15.97 15.53
CA ILE A 8 67.67 14.98 15.67
C ILE A 8 66.62 15.29 14.58
N PHE A 9 66.49 14.42 13.59
CA PHE A 9 65.47 14.47 12.60
C PHE A 9 64.20 13.79 13.15
N SER A 10 63.19 14.60 13.54
CA SER A 10 61.84 14.09 13.88
C SER A 10 61.06 13.92 12.60
N VAL A 11 60.84 12.68 12.18
CA VAL A 11 59.94 12.33 11.11
C VAL A 11 58.51 12.30 11.69
N ALA A 12 57.73 13.33 11.40
CA ALA A 12 56.29 13.35 11.70
C ALA A 12 55.55 12.53 10.64
N LEU A 13 55.10 11.33 10.99
CA LEU A 13 54.27 10.48 10.14
C LEU A 13 52.86 11.03 10.14
N LEU A 14 52.45 11.75 9.10
CA LEU A 14 51.12 12.24 8.87
C LEU A 14 50.28 11.06 8.33
N VAL A 15 49.54 10.37 9.24
CA VAL A 15 48.56 9.36 8.84
C VAL A 15 47.34 10.10 8.33
N PHE A 16 47.21 10.21 7.02
CA PHE A 16 46.03 10.72 6.35
C PHE A 16 44.98 9.61 6.36
N GLY A 17 44.12 9.62 7.36
CA GLY A 17 42.96 8.74 7.44
C GLY A 17 41.98 9.08 6.31
N ILE A 18 41.99 8.32 5.23
CA ILE A 18 40.96 8.37 4.20
C ILE A 18 39.69 7.82 4.82
N MET A 19 38.84 8.74 5.29
CA MET A 19 37.50 8.43 5.71
C MET A 19 36.70 8.07 4.44
N PHE A 20 36.59 6.76 4.17
CA PHE A 20 35.68 6.25 3.15
C PHE A 20 34.24 6.56 3.64
N LEU A 21 33.72 7.71 3.23
CA LEU A 21 32.29 7.98 3.26
C LEU A 21 31.65 7.02 2.26
N GLY A 22 31.28 5.84 2.75
CA GLY A 22 30.43 4.93 2.01
C GLY A 22 29.15 5.69 1.68
N ARG A 23 29.02 6.14 0.44
CA ARG A 23 27.71 6.52 -0.10
C ARG A 23 26.89 5.26 -0.11
N SER A 24 25.99 5.13 0.89
CA SER A 24 24.86 4.23 0.74
C SER A 24 24.10 4.70 -0.50
N HIS A 25 24.26 4.02 -1.60
CA HIS A 25 23.31 4.15 -2.68
C HIS A 25 22.03 3.53 -2.13
N ALA A 26 21.04 4.36 -1.82
CA ALA A 26 19.70 3.87 -1.59
C ALA A 26 19.28 3.20 -2.92
N GLU A 27 19.27 1.89 -2.93
CA GLU A 27 18.80 1.11 -4.07
C GLU A 27 17.29 1.35 -4.18
N ALA A 28 16.80 1.52 -5.40
CA ALA A 28 15.35 1.67 -5.59
C ALA A 28 14.65 0.39 -5.14
N ALA A 29 13.51 0.52 -4.45
CA ALA A 29 12.73 -0.63 -4.07
C ALA A 29 12.35 -1.43 -5.33
N PRO A 30 12.40 -2.78 -5.28
CA PRO A 30 12.06 -3.60 -6.43
C PRO A 30 10.60 -3.40 -6.83
N LEU A 31 10.35 -3.37 -8.13
CA LEU A 31 9.00 -3.39 -8.69
C LEU A 31 8.47 -4.82 -8.71
N TRP A 32 7.20 -4.97 -8.32
CA TRP A 32 6.54 -6.27 -8.24
C TRP A 32 5.47 -6.41 -9.31
N SER A 33 5.54 -7.49 -10.09
CA SER A 33 4.49 -7.91 -11.01
C SER A 33 3.51 -8.82 -10.28
N LEU A 34 2.21 -8.50 -10.32
CA LEU A 34 1.18 -9.28 -9.63
C LEU A 34 0.98 -10.66 -10.25
N LYS A 35 0.80 -11.65 -9.39
CA LYS A 35 0.23 -12.96 -9.74
C LYS A 35 -1.30 -12.85 -9.56
N ASN A 36 -2.01 -12.41 -10.61
CA ASN A 36 -3.44 -12.05 -10.53
C ASN A 36 -4.34 -13.20 -10.09
N ASP A 37 -3.99 -14.44 -10.39
CA ASP A 37 -4.69 -15.64 -9.99
C ASP A 37 -4.56 -15.99 -8.49
N GLN A 38 -3.54 -15.42 -7.83
CA GLN A 38 -3.25 -15.60 -6.41
C GLN A 38 -3.51 -14.33 -5.60
N SER A 39 -3.75 -13.21 -6.28
CA SER A 39 -4.02 -11.92 -5.64
C SER A 39 -5.52 -11.62 -5.61
N LYS A 40 -5.95 -10.87 -4.59
CA LYS A 40 -7.35 -10.53 -4.39
C LYS A 40 -7.48 -9.15 -3.75
N VAL A 41 -8.39 -8.35 -4.28
CA VAL A 41 -8.84 -7.10 -3.67
C VAL A 41 -10.33 -7.21 -3.41
N GLY A 42 -10.75 -6.93 -2.19
CA GLY A 42 -12.14 -7.12 -1.79
C GLY A 42 -12.57 -6.25 -0.63
N PHE A 43 -13.75 -6.52 -0.15
CA PHE A 43 -14.36 -5.85 0.98
C PHE A 43 -15.33 -6.76 1.72
N VAL A 44 -15.66 -6.38 2.96
CA VAL A 44 -16.76 -6.95 3.72
C VAL A 44 -17.64 -5.80 4.20
N ALA A 45 -18.88 -5.76 3.71
CA ALA A 45 -19.91 -4.84 4.17
C ALA A 45 -20.89 -5.56 5.09
N LYS A 46 -21.74 -4.80 5.82
CA LYS A 46 -22.84 -5.35 6.61
C LYS A 46 -24.17 -4.98 5.97
N GLN A 47 -25.06 -5.94 5.81
CA GLN A 47 -26.45 -5.73 5.38
C GLN A 47 -27.38 -6.36 6.38
N SER A 48 -28.22 -5.55 7.06
CA SER A 48 -29.11 -6.00 8.11
C SER A 48 -28.42 -6.89 9.17
N GLY A 49 -27.19 -6.52 9.54
CA GLY A 49 -26.35 -7.22 10.49
C GLY A 49 -25.53 -8.40 9.94
N ALA A 50 -25.84 -8.91 8.75
CA ALA A 50 -25.09 -10.00 8.13
C ALA A 50 -23.86 -9.45 7.38
N GLU A 51 -22.72 -10.14 7.47
CA GLU A 51 -21.53 -9.85 6.67
C GLU A 51 -21.72 -10.27 5.22
N ILE A 52 -21.42 -9.36 4.32
CA ILE A 52 -21.51 -9.54 2.88
C ILE A 52 -20.11 -9.33 2.30
N PRO A 53 -19.39 -10.40 1.96
CA PRO A 53 -18.12 -10.28 1.25
C PRO A 53 -18.36 -9.91 -0.22
N GLY A 54 -17.46 -9.12 -0.76
CA GLY A 54 -17.37 -8.80 -2.19
C GLY A 54 -15.93 -8.71 -2.62
N VAL A 55 -15.70 -8.82 -3.93
CA VAL A 55 -14.40 -8.66 -4.57
C VAL A 55 -14.51 -7.72 -5.74
N PHE A 56 -13.38 -7.18 -6.16
CA PHE A 56 -13.23 -6.55 -7.46
C PHE A 56 -12.38 -7.47 -8.35
N GLU A 57 -12.93 -7.86 -9.47
CA GLU A 57 -12.28 -8.83 -10.37
C GLU A 57 -11.23 -8.20 -11.28
N GLN A 58 -11.25 -6.86 -11.43
CA GLN A 58 -10.35 -6.12 -12.28
C GLN A 58 -9.68 -4.99 -11.50
N TYR A 59 -8.37 -5.08 -11.37
CA TYR A 59 -7.52 -4.07 -10.77
C TYR A 59 -6.12 -4.13 -11.36
N GLN A 60 -5.40 -3.03 -11.22
CA GLN A 60 -3.99 -2.92 -11.57
C GLN A 60 -3.25 -2.37 -10.36
N ALA A 61 -2.02 -2.82 -10.15
CA ALA A 61 -1.19 -2.29 -9.09
C ALA A 61 0.24 -2.04 -9.60
N GLU A 62 0.77 -0.90 -9.21
CA GLU A 62 2.18 -0.57 -9.28
C GLU A 62 2.69 -0.62 -7.84
N ILE A 63 3.55 -1.59 -7.56
CA ILE A 63 4.07 -1.84 -6.22
C ILE A 63 5.60 -1.82 -6.30
N ALA A 64 6.21 -0.80 -5.71
CA ALA A 64 7.61 -0.77 -5.36
C ALA A 64 7.68 -0.86 -3.83
N PHE A 65 8.09 -1.99 -3.30
CA PHE A 65 8.11 -2.20 -1.86
C PHE A 65 9.27 -3.11 -1.46
N HIS A 66 9.99 -2.68 -0.44
CA HIS A 66 10.96 -3.54 0.22
C HIS A 66 10.99 -3.23 1.73
N PRO A 67 10.92 -4.24 2.61
CA PRO A 67 10.89 -4.04 4.06
C PRO A 67 12.04 -3.22 4.64
N GLN A 68 13.20 -3.22 3.96
CA GLN A 68 14.40 -2.50 4.40
C GLN A 68 14.59 -1.16 3.68
N GLU A 69 13.73 -0.82 2.69
CA GLU A 69 13.84 0.36 1.82
C GLU A 69 12.52 1.14 1.77
N LEU A 70 11.90 1.37 2.94
CA LEU A 70 10.58 2.00 3.05
C LEU A 70 10.55 3.42 2.45
N SER A 71 11.65 4.17 2.55
CA SER A 71 11.75 5.52 1.99
C SER A 71 11.65 5.58 0.46
N ASN A 72 11.93 4.48 -0.22
CA ASN A 72 11.87 4.33 -1.67
C ASN A 72 10.66 3.51 -2.12
N SER A 73 9.83 3.10 -1.16
CA SER A 73 8.63 2.32 -1.43
C SER A 73 7.47 3.22 -1.87
N HIS A 74 6.68 2.74 -2.81
CA HIS A 74 5.40 3.34 -3.19
C HIS A 74 4.43 2.26 -3.65
N ILE A 75 3.17 2.51 -3.44
CA ILE A 75 2.08 1.62 -3.88
C ILE A 75 1.01 2.49 -4.54
N ARG A 76 0.57 2.06 -5.72
CA ARG A 76 -0.61 2.59 -6.38
C ARG A 76 -1.46 1.43 -6.88
N VAL A 77 -2.72 1.39 -6.45
CA VAL A 77 -3.70 0.39 -6.86
C VAL A 77 -4.88 1.09 -7.50
N GLU A 78 -5.19 0.74 -8.74
CA GLU A 78 -6.39 1.19 -9.45
C GLU A 78 -7.37 0.02 -9.57
N ILE A 79 -8.59 0.22 -9.12
CA ILE A 79 -9.64 -0.80 -9.09
C ILE A 79 -10.75 -0.36 -10.03
N ALA A 80 -11.12 -1.21 -10.99
CA ALA A 80 -12.30 -0.99 -11.83
C ALA A 80 -13.57 -1.23 -11.01
N THR A 81 -14.29 -0.15 -10.67
CA THR A 81 -15.49 -0.24 -9.79
C THR A 81 -16.63 -1.06 -10.39
N GLU A 82 -16.71 -1.13 -11.72
CA GLU A 82 -17.67 -1.97 -12.47
C GLU A 82 -17.46 -3.46 -12.24
N SER A 83 -16.24 -3.88 -11.88
CA SER A 83 -15.87 -5.30 -11.69
C SER A 83 -16.28 -5.87 -10.33
N VAL A 84 -17.09 -5.16 -9.57
CA VAL A 84 -17.61 -5.64 -8.28
C VAL A 84 -18.41 -6.92 -8.45
N ASN A 85 -18.11 -7.91 -7.60
CA ASN A 85 -18.78 -9.20 -7.55
C ASN A 85 -18.99 -9.61 -6.09
N THR A 86 -20.26 -9.66 -5.69
CA THR A 86 -20.72 -10.13 -4.37
C THR A 86 -21.45 -11.47 -4.46
N GLN A 87 -21.39 -12.13 -5.62
CA GLN A 87 -22.13 -13.35 -5.95
C GLN A 87 -23.66 -13.16 -5.96
N SER A 88 -24.11 -11.91 -6.17
CA SER A 88 -25.52 -11.55 -6.30
C SER A 88 -25.67 -10.44 -7.34
N GLY A 89 -26.20 -10.79 -8.50
CA GLY A 89 -26.33 -9.85 -9.62
C GLY A 89 -27.17 -8.61 -9.29
N ASP A 90 -28.24 -8.75 -8.48
CA ASP A 90 -29.05 -7.60 -8.06
C ASP A 90 -28.29 -6.67 -7.13
N ARG A 91 -27.50 -7.22 -6.21
CA ARG A 91 -26.66 -6.43 -5.32
C ARG A 91 -25.53 -5.75 -6.10
N ASP A 92 -24.88 -6.46 -7.00
CA ASP A 92 -23.81 -5.90 -7.84
C ASP A 92 -24.34 -4.77 -8.73
N LYS A 93 -25.55 -4.93 -9.30
CA LYS A 93 -26.22 -3.86 -10.04
C LYS A 93 -26.50 -2.63 -9.18
N LEU A 94 -26.96 -2.84 -7.94
CA LEU A 94 -27.17 -1.76 -6.99
C LEU A 94 -25.86 -1.06 -6.63
N ILE A 95 -24.80 -1.81 -6.34
CA ILE A 95 -23.48 -1.26 -5.99
C ILE A 95 -22.90 -0.42 -7.14
N ARG A 96 -23.15 -0.81 -8.39
CA ARG A 96 -22.71 -0.03 -9.57
C ARG A 96 -23.54 1.24 -9.81
N SER A 97 -24.76 1.32 -9.27
CA SER A 97 -25.68 2.43 -9.50
C SER A 97 -25.16 3.77 -8.93
N ASN A 98 -25.82 4.86 -9.36
CA ASN A 98 -25.54 6.21 -8.86
C ASN A 98 -25.82 6.40 -7.34
N ALA A 99 -26.58 5.51 -6.72
CA ALA A 99 -26.78 5.53 -5.29
C ALA A 99 -25.53 5.03 -4.50
N PHE A 100 -24.68 4.25 -5.14
CA PHE A 100 -23.44 3.70 -4.54
C PHE A 100 -22.19 4.20 -5.29
N PHE A 101 -21.48 3.35 -6.04
CA PHE A 101 -20.22 3.74 -6.69
C PHE A 101 -20.39 4.70 -7.86
N ASP A 102 -21.57 4.69 -8.50
CA ASP A 102 -21.80 5.47 -9.74
C ASP A 102 -20.72 5.19 -10.79
N THR A 103 -20.57 3.91 -11.12
CA THR A 103 -19.45 3.41 -11.91
C THR A 103 -19.32 4.06 -13.29
N ALA A 104 -20.42 4.59 -13.83
CA ALA A 104 -20.42 5.33 -15.09
C ALA A 104 -19.69 6.68 -14.98
N ALA A 105 -19.84 7.38 -13.84
CA ALA A 105 -19.17 8.65 -13.57
C ALA A 105 -17.81 8.45 -12.88
N HIS A 106 -17.67 7.40 -12.09
CA HIS A 106 -16.50 7.09 -11.28
C HIS A 106 -16.00 5.65 -11.55
N PRO A 107 -15.43 5.38 -12.73
CA PRO A 107 -15.08 4.02 -13.14
C PRO A 107 -13.94 3.40 -12.33
N LYS A 108 -13.20 4.20 -11.55
CA LYS A 108 -12.06 3.75 -10.77
C LYS A 108 -12.17 4.16 -9.31
N ALA A 109 -11.73 3.26 -8.42
CA ALA A 109 -11.26 3.60 -7.09
C ALA A 109 -9.72 3.50 -7.09
N ILE A 110 -9.04 4.36 -6.31
CA ILE A 110 -7.58 4.47 -6.35
C ILE A 110 -7.06 4.56 -4.92
N PHE A 111 -6.10 3.71 -4.59
CA PHE A 111 -5.29 3.83 -3.38
C PHE A 111 -3.85 4.18 -3.77
N GLU A 112 -3.27 5.18 -3.08
CA GLU A 112 -1.88 5.59 -3.25
C GLU A 112 -1.22 5.79 -1.90
N ALA A 113 -0.01 5.23 -1.73
CA ALA A 113 0.82 5.43 -0.55
C ALA A 113 2.29 5.57 -0.94
N THR A 114 2.95 6.54 -0.32
CA THR A 114 4.39 6.81 -0.47
C THR A 114 5.10 6.88 0.88
N THR A 115 4.36 6.71 1.97
CA THR A 115 4.89 6.75 3.33
C THR A 115 4.51 5.45 4.04
N PHE A 116 5.49 4.83 4.68
CA PHE A 116 5.32 3.54 5.34
C PHE A 116 5.96 3.58 6.72
N GLU A 117 5.29 2.96 7.68
CA GLU A 117 5.80 2.73 9.03
C GLU A 117 5.99 1.22 9.24
N GLN A 118 7.12 0.82 9.81
CA GLN A 118 7.35 -0.57 10.20
C GLN A 118 7.05 -0.74 11.69
N LEU A 119 6.12 -1.62 12.02
CA LEU A 119 5.74 -1.95 13.41
C LEU A 119 6.51 -3.16 13.94
N SER A 120 6.79 -4.13 13.08
CA SER A 120 7.57 -5.33 13.36
C SER A 120 8.26 -5.80 12.07
N PRO A 121 9.11 -6.84 12.10
CA PRO A 121 9.83 -7.30 10.90
C PRO A 121 8.95 -7.58 9.68
N ASP A 122 7.69 -7.97 9.89
CA ASP A 122 6.73 -8.37 8.88
C ASP A 122 5.42 -7.56 8.90
N SER A 123 5.30 -6.55 9.78
CA SER A 123 4.08 -5.76 9.97
C SER A 123 4.34 -4.27 9.70
N PHE A 124 3.48 -3.66 8.90
CA PHE A 124 3.65 -2.30 8.39
C PHE A 124 2.32 -1.55 8.39
N ILE A 125 2.42 -0.23 8.32
CA ILE A 125 1.30 0.65 7.96
C ILE A 125 1.69 1.41 6.70
N ALA A 126 0.82 1.39 5.69
CA ALA A 126 0.89 2.30 4.56
C ALA A 126 -0.01 3.52 4.87
N HIS A 127 0.60 4.70 5.01
CA HIS A 127 -0.11 5.97 5.11
C HIS A 127 -0.37 6.47 3.70
N GLY A 128 -1.63 6.50 3.32
CA GLY A 128 -1.99 6.77 1.93
C GLY A 128 -3.35 7.43 1.78
N SER A 129 -3.68 7.74 0.56
CA SER A 129 -4.97 8.30 0.18
C SER A 129 -5.80 7.27 -0.58
N LEU A 130 -7.09 7.18 -0.24
CA LEU A 130 -8.08 6.38 -0.94
C LEU A 130 -9.07 7.31 -1.62
N THR A 131 -9.19 7.17 -2.93
CA THR A 131 -10.18 7.89 -3.74
C THR A 131 -11.27 6.93 -4.17
N MET A 132 -12.49 7.20 -3.77
CA MET A 132 -13.69 6.49 -4.22
C MET A 132 -14.77 7.50 -4.58
N ARG A 133 -15.51 7.26 -5.65
CA ARG A 133 -16.61 8.10 -6.11
C ARG A 133 -16.24 9.60 -6.17
N GLY A 134 -15.00 9.92 -6.59
CA GLY A 134 -14.48 11.28 -6.70
C GLY A 134 -14.12 11.97 -5.37
N VAL A 135 -14.25 11.27 -4.23
CA VAL A 135 -13.84 11.77 -2.91
C VAL A 135 -12.55 11.10 -2.48
N THR A 136 -11.57 11.88 -2.06
CA THR A 136 -10.27 11.41 -1.56
C THR A 136 -10.18 11.61 -0.05
N LYS A 137 -9.76 10.59 0.67
CA LYS A 137 -9.50 10.61 2.12
C LYS A 137 -8.16 9.96 2.43
N GLU A 138 -7.46 10.49 3.41
CA GLU A 138 -6.29 9.82 3.99
C GLU A 138 -6.75 8.62 4.82
N ILE A 139 -6.05 7.52 4.64
CA ILE A 139 -6.28 6.29 5.40
C ILE A 139 -4.96 5.65 5.81
N ASP A 140 -4.97 5.00 6.95
CA ASP A 140 -3.92 4.07 7.37
C ASP A 140 -4.33 2.66 6.96
N LEU A 141 -3.46 1.98 6.22
CA LEU A 141 -3.66 0.61 5.77
C LEU A 141 -2.64 -0.31 6.46
N PRO A 142 -2.99 -0.94 7.58
CA PRO A 142 -2.15 -1.95 8.22
C PRO A 142 -2.02 -3.18 7.33
N PHE A 143 -0.81 -3.73 7.22
CA PHE A 143 -0.58 -4.93 6.45
C PHE A 143 0.61 -5.73 6.96
N GLN A 144 0.61 -7.01 6.64
CA GLN A 144 1.76 -7.90 6.77
C GLN A 144 2.37 -8.11 5.40
N ALA A 145 3.70 -8.14 5.33
CA ALA A 145 4.42 -8.43 4.10
C ALA A 145 5.69 -9.22 4.38
N SER A 146 5.98 -10.16 3.49
CA SER A 146 7.26 -10.86 3.43
C SER A 146 7.82 -10.85 2.01
N VAL A 147 9.14 -10.76 1.92
CA VAL A 147 9.88 -10.86 0.67
C VAL A 147 10.87 -12.02 0.81
N GLU A 148 10.70 -13.05 -0.02
CA GLU A 148 11.55 -14.24 -0.03
C GLU A 148 12.12 -14.45 -1.44
N GLY A 149 13.38 -14.05 -1.65
CA GLY A 149 13.99 -14.04 -2.98
C GLY A 149 13.24 -13.10 -3.93
N ASP A 150 12.72 -13.64 -5.02
CA ASP A 150 11.96 -12.88 -6.03
C ASP A 150 10.44 -12.90 -5.76
N GLU A 151 9.97 -13.34 -4.59
CA GLU A 151 8.55 -13.41 -4.26
C GLU A 151 8.16 -12.41 -3.17
N LEU A 152 7.07 -11.67 -3.40
CA LEU A 152 6.39 -10.82 -2.43
C LEU A 152 5.06 -11.45 -2.04
N ARG A 153 4.78 -11.49 -0.75
CA ARG A 153 3.45 -11.77 -0.20
C ARG A 153 3.05 -10.64 0.71
N ALA A 154 1.86 -10.10 0.51
CA ALA A 154 1.30 -9.07 1.37
C ALA A 154 -0.20 -9.28 1.58
N GLN A 155 -0.67 -9.00 2.81
CA GLN A 155 -2.10 -9.03 3.13
C GLN A 155 -2.43 -8.00 4.20
N GLY A 156 -3.62 -7.45 4.12
CA GLY A 156 -4.06 -6.46 5.09
C GLY A 156 -5.52 -6.13 4.99
N GLU A 157 -5.97 -5.35 5.95
CA GLU A 157 -7.33 -4.82 5.99
C GLU A 157 -7.38 -3.46 6.66
N ALA A 158 -8.35 -2.64 6.28
CA ALA A 158 -8.67 -1.37 6.93
C ALA A 158 -10.18 -1.14 6.92
N GLU A 159 -10.70 -0.42 7.92
CA GLU A 159 -12.10 -0.01 7.94
C GLU A 159 -12.25 1.43 7.45
N VAL A 160 -13.24 1.65 6.60
CA VAL A 160 -13.61 2.97 6.08
C VAL A 160 -15.11 3.20 6.21
N SER A 161 -15.52 4.45 6.49
CA SER A 161 -16.92 4.82 6.40
C SER A 161 -17.31 5.01 4.93
N ARG A 162 -18.26 4.23 4.44
CA ARG A 162 -18.83 4.40 3.10
C ARG A 162 -19.46 5.77 2.89
N LEU A 163 -20.01 6.34 3.98
CA LEU A 163 -20.68 7.66 3.94
C LEU A 163 -19.70 8.80 3.69
N ASP A 164 -18.46 8.68 4.14
CA ASP A 164 -17.39 9.65 3.87
C ASP A 164 -17.08 9.84 2.39
N TYR A 165 -17.41 8.83 1.59
CA TYR A 165 -17.25 8.84 0.13
C TYR A 165 -18.58 9.04 -0.60
N GLY A 166 -19.68 9.30 0.13
CA GLY A 166 -21.01 9.44 -0.44
C GLY A 166 -21.57 8.16 -1.06
N ILE A 167 -21.06 7.00 -0.64
CA ILE A 167 -21.51 5.68 -1.11
C ILE A 167 -22.74 5.24 -0.30
N GLY A 168 -23.83 4.96 -1.01
CA GLY A 168 -25.14 4.63 -0.40
C GLY A 168 -25.88 5.89 0.07
N ASN A 169 -26.29 6.72 -0.87
CA ASN A 169 -27.07 7.92 -0.62
C ASN A 169 -28.60 7.67 -0.62
N GLY A 170 -29.37 8.72 -0.32
CA GLY A 170 -30.83 8.68 -0.30
C GLY A 170 -31.36 7.69 0.75
N GLN A 171 -32.20 6.75 0.35
CA GLN A 171 -32.76 5.73 1.23
C GLN A 171 -31.72 4.78 1.85
N TRP A 172 -30.49 4.75 1.32
CA TRP A 172 -29.39 3.89 1.77
C TRP A 172 -28.51 4.54 2.85
N LEU A 173 -28.87 5.74 3.32
CA LEU A 173 -28.21 6.39 4.45
C LEU A 173 -28.48 5.68 5.78
N ASP A 174 -29.56 4.90 5.87
CA ASP A 174 -29.87 4.14 7.07
C ASP A 174 -28.83 3.04 7.31
N THR A 175 -28.01 3.25 8.33
CA THR A 175 -26.93 2.34 8.70
C THR A 175 -27.39 1.04 9.36
N ALA A 176 -28.67 0.95 9.74
CA ALA A 176 -29.29 -0.31 10.18
C ALA A 176 -29.54 -1.27 9.01
N VAL A 177 -29.79 -0.72 7.80
CA VAL A 177 -29.98 -1.51 6.59
C VAL A 177 -28.63 -1.86 5.94
N ILE A 178 -27.80 -0.84 5.69
CA ILE A 178 -26.42 -1.03 5.17
C ILE A 178 -25.47 -0.40 6.16
N GLY A 179 -24.64 -1.22 6.78
CA GLY A 179 -23.65 -0.75 7.77
C GLY A 179 -22.79 0.39 7.24
N GLU A 180 -22.45 1.34 8.11
CA GLU A 180 -21.60 2.47 7.75
C GLU A 180 -20.17 2.04 7.43
N MET A 181 -19.61 1.24 8.36
CA MET A 181 -18.22 0.79 8.21
C MET A 181 -18.13 -0.39 7.25
N VAL A 182 -17.19 -0.28 6.33
CA VAL A 182 -16.84 -1.32 5.37
C VAL A 182 -15.38 -1.66 5.57
N ARG A 183 -15.09 -2.94 5.77
CA ARG A 183 -13.73 -3.46 5.85
C ARG A 183 -13.23 -3.76 4.44
N ILE A 184 -12.24 -3.01 3.97
CA ILE A 184 -11.49 -3.33 2.75
C ILE A 184 -10.45 -4.40 3.09
N THR A 185 -10.22 -5.34 2.17
CA THR A 185 -9.30 -6.46 2.37
C THR A 185 -8.46 -6.68 1.11
N PHE A 186 -7.24 -7.14 1.28
CA PHE A 186 -6.44 -7.57 0.14
C PHE A 186 -5.51 -8.71 0.51
N VAL A 187 -5.18 -9.51 -0.50
CA VAL A 187 -4.08 -10.47 -0.55
C VAL A 187 -3.35 -10.22 -1.85
N ILE A 188 -2.06 -10.01 -1.79
CA ILE A 188 -1.19 -9.74 -2.94
C ILE A 188 -0.07 -10.77 -2.95
N GLU A 189 0.08 -11.41 -4.09
CA GLU A 189 1.23 -12.25 -4.45
C GLU A 189 1.92 -11.61 -5.65
N GLY A 190 3.22 -11.41 -5.58
CA GLY A 190 4.00 -10.76 -6.62
C GLY A 190 5.33 -11.45 -6.90
N VAL A 191 5.87 -11.20 -8.07
CA VAL A 191 7.21 -11.59 -8.46
C VAL A 191 8.00 -10.36 -8.89
N ALA A 192 9.28 -10.27 -8.48
CA ALA A 192 10.12 -9.14 -8.81
C ALA A 192 10.29 -9.00 -10.33
N THR A 193 10.09 -7.80 -10.85
CA THR A 193 10.42 -7.47 -12.25
C THR A 193 11.92 -7.27 -12.38
N LYS A 194 12.51 -7.96 -13.35
CA LYS A 194 13.94 -7.85 -13.68
C LYS A 194 14.21 -6.66 -14.58
#